data_b90f0222ccb20fb97dd0dee099546d36
#
_entry.id   b90f0222ccb20fb97dd0dee099546d36
#
_cell.length_a   1.000
_cell.length_b   1.000
_cell.length_c   1.000
_cell.angle_alpha   90.00
_cell.angle_beta   90.00
_cell.angle_gamma   90.00
#
_symmetry.space_group_name_H-M   'P 1'
#
loop_
_entity.id
_entity.type
_entity.pdbx_description
1 polymer ?
#
loop_
_entity_poly.entity_id
_entity_poly.type
_entity_poly.pdbx_seq_one_letter_code
_entity_poly.pdbx_strand_id
1 'polypeptide(L)'
;KLDLAKNRMYCNYAFYFGATADNSIDLASLNNLDGCCGIKLFAGSSTGNLLVAEEEDIDKVFQNSSKVVAVHSEDESILNLNKKLIKKGDVNSHPIWRSVECAISSTRRIVKIAERYNKKAHILHITTKEEIDFLSQHKGNITFEITPQHLTLFAPDCYLKLGTYAQMNPPIRDKTHYDRLWYAVRNNFNDTIGSDHAPHLKINKDKEYPASPSGMPGVQTLMPVMLNHVNDGKLSLSQLIKFVCENPVKIFGIKNKGFIKEVLMLTLQLLI
;
A
#
# COMPACT_ATOMS: atom_id res chain seq x y z
N LYS A 1 0.43 -16.98 13.90
CA LYS A 1 -0.23 -15.65 13.89
C LYS A 1 -1.73 -15.78 14.11
N LEU A 2 -2.44 -16.72 13.46
CA LEU A 2 -3.88 -16.91 13.65
C LEU A 2 -4.23 -17.14 15.13
N ASP A 3 -3.51 -18.03 15.82
CA ASP A 3 -3.71 -18.29 17.24
C ASP A 3 -3.48 -17.04 18.13
N LEU A 4 -2.48 -16.24 17.77
CA LEU A 4 -2.20 -14.98 18.46
C LEU A 4 -3.28 -13.92 18.22
N ALA A 5 -3.99 -13.96 17.11
CA ALA A 5 -5.05 -13.02 16.76
C ALA A 5 -6.41 -13.46 17.34
N LYS A 6 -6.61 -14.76 17.57
CA LYS A 6 -7.86 -15.33 18.05
C LYS A 6 -8.31 -14.69 19.37
N ASN A 7 -9.56 -14.23 19.42
CA ASN A 7 -10.17 -13.54 20.56
C ASN A 7 -9.49 -12.20 20.95
N ARG A 8 -8.68 -11.62 20.05
CA ARG A 8 -8.00 -10.32 20.27
C ARG A 8 -8.32 -9.29 19.18
N MET A 9 -8.91 -9.72 18.07
CA MET A 9 -9.29 -8.84 16.96
C MET A 9 -10.77 -8.51 17.03
N TYR A 10 -11.11 -7.25 16.87
CA TYR A 10 -12.51 -6.77 16.82
C TYR A 10 -13.13 -6.88 15.43
N CYS A 11 -12.32 -7.15 14.41
CA CYS A 11 -12.72 -7.29 13.02
C CYS A 11 -12.30 -8.65 12.47
N ASN A 12 -12.80 -8.97 11.27
CA ASN A 12 -12.28 -10.11 10.52
C ASN A 12 -10.84 -9.82 10.08
N TYR A 13 -10.02 -10.84 10.05
CA TYR A 13 -8.60 -10.71 9.76
C TYR A 13 -8.07 -11.86 8.91
N ALA A 14 -7.04 -11.58 8.16
CA ALA A 14 -6.18 -12.53 7.48
C ALA A 14 -4.76 -11.95 7.42
N PHE A 15 -3.79 -12.77 7.07
CA PHE A 15 -2.39 -12.35 7.04
C PHE A 15 -1.79 -12.54 5.65
N TYR A 16 -0.87 -11.66 5.29
CA TYR A 16 0.02 -11.91 4.17
C TYR A 16 1.14 -12.86 4.58
N PHE A 17 1.54 -13.70 3.64
CA PHE A 17 2.80 -14.43 3.72
C PHE A 17 3.92 -13.54 3.17
N GLY A 18 4.95 -13.27 3.97
CA GLY A 18 6.09 -12.45 3.55
C GLY A 18 7.00 -13.23 2.60
N ALA A 19 7.16 -12.75 1.38
CA ALA A 19 8.11 -13.33 0.44
C ALA A 19 9.54 -12.91 0.78
N THR A 20 10.47 -13.86 0.61
CA THR A 20 11.92 -13.67 0.65
C THR A 20 12.55 -14.42 -0.53
N ALA A 21 13.82 -14.16 -0.82
CA ALA A 21 14.56 -14.93 -1.82
C ALA A 21 14.54 -16.44 -1.50
N ASP A 22 14.66 -16.80 -0.22
CA ASP A 22 14.83 -18.19 0.24
C ASP A 22 13.52 -18.99 0.23
N ASN A 23 12.35 -18.33 0.42
CA ASN A 23 11.06 -19.02 0.55
C ASN A 23 10.19 -18.98 -0.70
N SER A 24 10.73 -18.53 -1.83
CA SER A 24 9.96 -18.35 -3.06
C SER A 24 9.28 -19.65 -3.56
N ILE A 25 9.87 -20.81 -3.31
CA ILE A 25 9.32 -22.12 -3.70
C ILE A 25 8.04 -22.44 -2.89
N ASP A 26 7.97 -22.05 -1.63
CA ASP A 26 6.84 -22.34 -0.74
C ASP A 26 5.56 -21.62 -1.16
N LEU A 27 5.67 -20.55 -1.97
CA LEU A 27 4.55 -19.70 -2.38
C LEU A 27 3.51 -20.45 -3.23
N ALA A 28 3.90 -21.54 -3.89
CA ALA A 28 3.00 -22.37 -4.68
C ALA A 28 1.95 -23.09 -3.80
N SER A 29 2.28 -23.40 -2.55
CA SER A 29 1.43 -24.14 -1.61
C SER A 29 0.40 -23.29 -0.86
N LEU A 30 0.50 -21.95 -0.93
CA LEU A 30 -0.27 -21.03 -0.09
C LEU A 30 -1.78 -20.99 -0.39
N ASN A 31 -2.25 -21.56 -1.51
CA ASN A 31 -3.67 -21.62 -1.82
C ASN A 31 -4.48 -22.34 -0.73
N ASN A 32 -3.89 -23.35 -0.11
CA ASN A 32 -4.53 -24.19 0.91
C ASN A 32 -4.21 -23.71 2.35
N LEU A 33 -3.50 -22.58 2.50
CA LEU A 33 -3.16 -22.06 3.82
C LEU A 33 -4.29 -21.18 4.34
N ASP A 34 -4.99 -21.67 5.36
CA ASP A 34 -6.07 -20.92 6.01
C ASP A 34 -5.56 -19.60 6.59
N GLY A 35 -6.38 -18.55 6.46
CA GLY A 35 -6.06 -17.22 6.96
C GLY A 35 -4.95 -16.50 6.22
N CYS A 36 -4.47 -17.04 5.09
CA CYS A 36 -3.53 -16.36 4.20
C CYS A 36 -4.30 -15.65 3.09
N CYS A 37 -4.30 -14.31 3.09
CA CYS A 37 -5.00 -13.52 2.08
C CYS A 37 -4.17 -13.24 0.81
N GLY A 38 -2.84 -13.35 0.88
CA GLY A 38 -1.94 -13.03 -0.22
C GLY A 38 -0.48 -13.13 0.17
N ILE A 39 0.38 -12.74 -0.74
CA ILE A 39 1.83 -12.70 -0.58
C ILE A 39 2.23 -11.22 -0.44
N LYS A 40 3.11 -10.89 0.52
CA LYS A 40 3.69 -9.55 0.66
C LYS A 40 5.12 -9.55 0.14
N LEU A 41 5.40 -8.68 -0.80
CA LEU A 41 6.72 -8.44 -1.39
C LEU A 41 7.18 -7.01 -1.09
N PHE A 42 8.43 -6.85 -0.64
CA PHE A 42 9.11 -5.56 -0.53
C PHE A 42 10.20 -5.49 -1.60
N ALA A 43 9.95 -4.76 -2.69
CA ALA A 43 10.92 -4.57 -3.77
C ALA A 43 11.94 -3.46 -3.45
N GLY A 44 11.68 -2.66 -2.43
CA GLY A 44 12.59 -1.66 -1.87
C GLY A 44 12.54 -1.64 -0.34
N SER A 45 13.60 -1.14 0.26
CA SER A 45 13.74 -1.04 1.72
C SER A 45 12.66 -0.16 2.35
N SER A 46 11.99 -0.70 3.35
CA SER A 46 11.04 0.00 4.19
C SER A 46 11.31 -0.36 5.66
N THR A 47 10.30 -0.55 6.48
CA THR A 47 10.43 -1.03 7.85
C THR A 47 10.52 -2.57 7.85
N GLY A 48 11.53 -3.12 8.52
CA GLY A 48 11.75 -4.58 8.63
C GLY A 48 12.86 -5.11 7.71
N ASN A 49 12.93 -6.44 7.57
CA ASN A 49 14.03 -7.16 6.92
C ASN A 49 13.59 -8.11 5.79
N LEU A 50 12.41 -7.89 5.21
CA LEU A 50 11.84 -8.74 4.15
C LEU A 50 12.10 -8.13 2.75
N LEU A 51 13.33 -7.67 2.49
CA LEU A 51 13.69 -7.10 1.19
C LEU A 51 13.94 -8.19 0.14
N VAL A 52 13.34 -8.03 -1.05
CA VAL A 52 13.60 -8.81 -2.26
C VAL A 52 13.84 -7.82 -3.39
N ALA A 53 15.09 -7.37 -3.57
CA ALA A 53 15.45 -6.28 -4.49
C ALA A 53 15.84 -6.78 -5.88
N GLU A 54 16.47 -7.96 -5.96
CA GLU A 54 17.03 -8.49 -7.20
C GLU A 54 15.91 -8.98 -8.14
N GLU A 55 16.03 -8.67 -9.43
CA GLU A 55 15.01 -9.02 -10.42
C GLU A 55 14.79 -10.53 -10.49
N GLU A 56 15.87 -11.33 -10.40
CA GLU A 56 15.79 -12.80 -10.43
C GLU A 56 14.96 -13.37 -9.26
N ASP A 57 15.06 -12.77 -8.08
CA ASP A 57 14.31 -13.21 -6.91
C ASP A 57 12.85 -12.74 -6.97
N ILE A 58 12.61 -11.55 -7.49
CA ILE A 58 11.25 -11.07 -7.80
C ILE A 58 10.58 -11.98 -8.85
N ASP A 59 11.30 -12.36 -9.90
CA ASP A 59 10.83 -13.33 -10.91
C ASP A 59 10.41 -14.66 -10.25
N LYS A 60 11.23 -15.23 -9.37
CA LYS A 60 10.90 -16.47 -8.64
C LYS A 60 9.64 -16.32 -7.78
N VAL A 61 9.48 -15.18 -7.10
CA VAL A 61 8.27 -14.89 -6.31
C VAL A 61 7.03 -14.91 -7.20
N PHE A 62 7.05 -14.22 -8.34
CA PHE A 62 5.89 -14.19 -9.24
C PHE A 62 5.68 -15.54 -9.92
N GLN A 63 6.72 -16.20 -10.40
CA GLN A 63 6.63 -17.52 -11.02
C GLN A 63 5.91 -18.53 -10.12
N ASN A 64 6.27 -18.57 -8.84
CA ASN A 64 5.73 -19.51 -7.85
C ASN A 64 4.48 -19.02 -7.13
N SER A 65 4.08 -17.76 -7.30
CA SER A 65 2.93 -17.22 -6.58
C SER A 65 1.63 -17.96 -6.92
N SER A 66 0.88 -18.36 -5.91
CA SER A 66 -0.45 -18.97 -6.02
C SER A 66 -1.57 -18.03 -5.59
N LYS A 67 -1.22 -16.88 -4.99
CA LYS A 67 -2.16 -15.84 -4.53
C LYS A 67 -1.72 -14.47 -5.08
N VAL A 68 -2.55 -13.45 -4.89
CA VAL A 68 -2.17 -12.06 -5.22
C VAL A 68 -0.89 -11.66 -4.48
N VAL A 69 0.04 -11.03 -5.21
CA VAL A 69 1.27 -10.47 -4.65
C VAL A 69 1.06 -8.99 -4.39
N ALA A 70 1.00 -8.60 -3.12
CA ALA A 70 0.90 -7.22 -2.68
C ALA A 70 2.32 -6.63 -2.53
N VAL A 71 2.63 -5.58 -3.29
CA VAL A 71 4.01 -5.11 -3.45
C VAL A 71 4.20 -3.71 -2.90
N HIS A 72 5.16 -3.56 -1.96
CA HIS A 72 5.77 -2.26 -1.68
C HIS A 72 6.78 -1.98 -2.79
N SER A 73 6.46 -1.03 -3.68
CA SER A 73 7.14 -0.84 -4.95
C SER A 73 8.01 0.42 -4.93
N GLU A 74 9.25 0.27 -4.46
CA GLU A 74 10.32 1.25 -4.60
C GLU A 74 11.60 0.55 -5.08
N ASP A 75 12.39 1.19 -5.92
CA ASP A 75 13.61 0.62 -6.51
C ASP A 75 14.78 0.76 -5.54
N GLU A 76 15.28 -0.37 -5.02
CA GLU A 76 16.34 -0.39 -4.01
C GLU A 76 17.66 0.19 -4.53
N SER A 77 17.97 -0.01 -5.80
CA SER A 77 19.20 0.53 -6.39
C SER A 77 19.17 2.06 -6.43
N ILE A 78 18.01 2.63 -6.81
CA ILE A 78 17.80 4.08 -6.81
C ILE A 78 17.78 4.63 -5.37
N LEU A 79 17.14 3.93 -4.43
CA LEU A 79 17.17 4.29 -3.01
C LEU A 79 18.61 4.39 -2.51
N ASN A 80 19.44 3.39 -2.80
CA ASN A 80 20.84 3.35 -2.38
C ASN A 80 21.67 4.50 -2.99
N LEU A 81 21.48 4.79 -4.28
CA LEU A 81 22.14 5.92 -4.94
C LEU A 81 21.74 7.26 -4.33
N ASN A 82 20.50 7.39 -3.93
CA ASN A 82 19.92 8.63 -3.41
C ASN A 82 20.15 8.84 -1.90
N LYS A 83 20.64 7.85 -1.15
CA LYS A 83 20.93 7.99 0.30
C LYS A 83 21.76 9.25 0.64
N LYS A 84 22.65 9.66 -0.26
CA LYS A 84 23.45 10.90 -0.12
C LYS A 84 22.62 12.19 -0.09
N LEU A 85 21.35 12.14 -0.51
CA LEU A 85 20.41 13.27 -0.50
C LEU A 85 19.67 13.42 0.83
N ILE A 86 19.84 12.48 1.75
CA ILE A 86 19.28 12.58 3.10
C ILE A 86 19.97 13.72 3.85
N LYS A 87 19.16 14.64 4.34
CA LYS A 87 19.66 15.75 5.18
C LYS A 87 19.22 15.54 6.62
N LYS A 88 20.18 15.34 7.51
CA LYS A 88 19.90 15.19 8.94
C LYS A 88 19.10 16.39 9.46
N GLY A 89 18.07 16.16 10.25
CA GLY A 89 17.17 17.17 10.79
C GLY A 89 16.14 17.74 9.80
N ASP A 90 16.25 17.44 8.51
CA ASP A 90 15.34 17.98 7.49
C ASP A 90 14.49 16.85 6.85
N VAL A 91 13.29 16.66 7.39
CA VAL A 91 12.34 15.68 6.87
C VAL A 91 11.84 16.01 5.45
N ASN A 92 11.97 17.25 4.96
CA ASN A 92 11.65 17.61 3.58
C ASN A 92 12.58 16.91 2.57
N SER A 93 13.75 16.42 3.00
CA SER A 93 14.61 15.60 2.16
C SER A 93 14.07 14.17 1.95
N HIS A 94 13.05 13.74 2.70
CA HIS A 94 12.48 12.39 2.60
C HIS A 94 11.90 12.07 1.21
N PRO A 95 11.03 12.88 0.61
CA PRO A 95 10.53 12.66 -0.75
C PRO A 95 11.59 12.90 -1.85
N ILE A 96 12.73 13.51 -1.51
CA ILE A 96 13.80 13.76 -2.48
C ILE A 96 14.63 12.50 -2.70
N TRP A 97 15.09 11.83 -1.63
CA TRP A 97 15.88 10.61 -1.78
C TRP A 97 15.01 9.39 -2.11
N ARG A 98 13.78 9.30 -1.60
CA ARG A 98 12.77 8.34 -2.06
C ARG A 98 12.00 8.94 -3.24
N SER A 99 12.69 9.12 -4.35
CA SER A 99 12.28 9.93 -5.49
C SER A 99 11.07 9.34 -6.25
N VAL A 100 10.48 10.16 -7.12
CA VAL A 100 9.45 9.73 -8.07
C VAL A 100 9.98 8.61 -8.97
N GLU A 101 11.22 8.75 -9.46
CA GLU A 101 11.86 7.73 -10.31
C GLU A 101 12.01 6.40 -9.58
N CYS A 102 12.32 6.44 -8.29
CA CYS A 102 12.38 5.24 -7.45
C CYS A 102 11.05 4.46 -7.44
N ALA A 103 9.93 5.14 -7.34
CA ALA A 103 8.60 4.54 -7.32
C ALA A 103 8.22 3.98 -8.71
N ILE A 104 8.28 4.80 -9.76
CA ILE A 104 7.83 4.40 -11.10
C ILE A 104 8.72 3.33 -11.74
N SER A 105 10.05 3.37 -11.52
CA SER A 105 10.98 2.35 -12.00
C SER A 105 10.61 0.97 -11.46
N SER A 106 10.44 0.86 -10.16
CA SER A 106 10.02 -0.38 -9.51
C SER A 106 8.64 -0.82 -10.01
N THR A 107 7.66 0.07 -10.06
CA THR A 107 6.29 -0.26 -10.47
C THR A 107 6.25 -0.81 -11.89
N ARG A 108 6.99 -0.23 -12.84
CA ARG A 108 7.11 -0.76 -14.21
C ARG A 108 7.74 -2.14 -14.23
N ARG A 109 8.81 -2.37 -13.47
CA ARG A 109 9.46 -3.67 -13.35
C ARG A 109 8.52 -4.73 -12.80
N ILE A 110 7.81 -4.44 -11.71
CA ILE A 110 6.85 -5.37 -11.09
C ILE A 110 5.71 -5.73 -12.05
N VAL A 111 5.12 -4.75 -12.74
CA VAL A 111 4.04 -5.00 -13.70
C VAL A 111 4.52 -5.89 -14.83
N LYS A 112 5.68 -5.59 -15.43
CA LYS A 112 6.29 -6.40 -16.50
C LYS A 112 6.50 -7.85 -16.07
N ILE A 113 6.98 -8.08 -14.85
CA ILE A 113 7.20 -9.43 -14.31
C ILE A 113 5.86 -10.14 -14.05
N ALA A 114 4.90 -9.46 -13.44
CA ALA A 114 3.58 -10.03 -13.17
C ALA A 114 2.86 -10.45 -14.47
N GLU A 115 2.94 -9.62 -15.51
CA GLU A 115 2.37 -9.91 -16.83
C GLU A 115 3.08 -11.09 -17.51
N ARG A 116 4.42 -11.17 -17.43
CA ARG A 116 5.22 -12.29 -17.97
C ARG A 116 4.73 -13.65 -17.45
N TYR A 117 4.38 -13.73 -16.19
CA TYR A 117 3.91 -14.96 -15.55
C TYR A 117 2.38 -15.06 -15.47
N ASN A 118 1.64 -14.09 -16.03
CA ASN A 118 0.18 -13.98 -15.92
C ASN A 118 -0.31 -14.09 -14.47
N LYS A 119 0.35 -13.38 -13.54
CA LYS A 119 0.06 -13.41 -12.10
C LYS A 119 -0.58 -12.11 -11.64
N LYS A 120 -1.32 -12.20 -10.54
CA LYS A 120 -1.97 -11.05 -9.93
C LYS A 120 -0.98 -10.25 -9.09
N ALA A 121 -0.83 -8.96 -9.39
CA ALA A 121 -0.11 -8.01 -8.58
C ALA A 121 -1.04 -6.91 -8.06
N HIS A 122 -0.87 -6.56 -6.78
CA HIS A 122 -1.53 -5.42 -6.16
C HIS A 122 -0.46 -4.44 -5.67
N ILE A 123 -0.35 -3.31 -6.37
CA ILE A 123 0.67 -2.31 -6.05
C ILE A 123 0.14 -1.44 -4.91
N LEU A 124 0.81 -1.50 -3.77
CA LEU A 124 0.38 -0.85 -2.54
C LEU A 124 0.69 0.66 -2.59
N HIS A 125 -0.12 1.47 -1.89
CA HIS A 125 0.14 2.87 -1.51
C HIS A 125 0.80 3.71 -2.62
N ILE A 126 0.21 3.79 -3.79
CA ILE A 126 0.69 4.61 -4.92
C ILE A 126 0.74 6.09 -4.53
N THR A 127 1.83 6.76 -4.88
CA THR A 127 2.08 8.15 -4.48
C THR A 127 2.38 9.11 -5.61
N THR A 128 2.70 8.62 -6.81
CA THR A 128 3.18 9.47 -7.89
C THR A 128 2.21 9.58 -9.05
N LYS A 129 2.23 10.72 -9.73
CA LYS A 129 1.50 10.97 -10.96
C LYS A 129 1.89 9.97 -12.04
N GLU A 130 3.18 9.70 -12.17
CA GLU A 130 3.76 8.82 -13.17
C GLU A 130 3.29 7.37 -13.00
N GLU A 131 3.16 6.90 -11.75
CA GLU A 131 2.57 5.60 -11.45
C GLU A 131 1.09 5.55 -11.83
N ILE A 132 0.30 6.58 -11.52
CA ILE A 132 -1.11 6.65 -11.90
C ILE A 132 -1.26 6.63 -13.44
N ASP A 133 -0.46 7.43 -14.15
CA ASP A 133 -0.50 7.49 -15.62
C ASP A 133 -0.15 6.15 -16.26
N PHE A 134 0.81 5.44 -15.69
CA PHE A 134 1.19 4.10 -16.14
C PHE A 134 0.14 3.05 -15.77
N LEU A 135 -0.23 2.94 -14.51
CA LEU A 135 -1.13 1.89 -14.00
C LEU A 135 -2.56 2.01 -14.54
N SER A 136 -3.02 3.22 -14.88
CA SER A 136 -4.35 3.42 -15.49
C SER A 136 -4.51 2.70 -16.84
N GLN A 137 -3.41 2.37 -17.51
CA GLN A 137 -3.37 1.64 -18.79
C GLN A 137 -3.34 0.12 -18.60
N HIS A 138 -3.08 -0.35 -17.38
CA HIS A 138 -3.02 -1.77 -17.04
C HIS A 138 -4.28 -2.18 -16.26
N LYS A 139 -4.89 -3.28 -16.64
CA LYS A 139 -6.13 -3.82 -16.05
C LYS A 139 -6.04 -5.34 -15.87
N GLY A 140 -7.05 -5.91 -15.24
CA GLY A 140 -7.14 -7.36 -15.06
C GLY A 140 -6.31 -7.84 -13.89
N ASN A 141 -5.14 -8.40 -14.15
CA ASN A 141 -4.27 -8.95 -13.10
C ASN A 141 -3.50 -7.89 -12.31
N ILE A 142 -3.45 -6.64 -12.79
CA ILE A 142 -2.76 -5.53 -12.13
C ILE A 142 -3.80 -4.64 -11.45
N THR A 143 -3.66 -4.47 -10.14
CA THR A 143 -4.49 -3.61 -9.31
C THR A 143 -3.62 -2.73 -8.43
N PHE A 144 -4.14 -1.62 -7.92
CA PHE A 144 -3.38 -0.74 -7.04
C PHE A 144 -4.25 -0.02 -6.01
N GLU A 145 -3.62 0.41 -4.93
CA GLU A 145 -4.27 1.16 -3.86
C GLU A 145 -3.67 2.54 -3.64
N ILE A 146 -4.46 3.42 -3.05
CA ILE A 146 -4.04 4.72 -2.53
C ILE A 146 -4.41 4.76 -1.04
N THR A 147 -3.68 5.52 -0.22
CA THR A 147 -3.98 5.63 1.21
C THR A 147 -4.67 6.96 1.54
N PRO A 148 -5.46 7.01 2.64
CA PRO A 148 -6.04 8.26 3.11
C PRO A 148 -5.00 9.35 3.41
N GLN A 149 -3.79 8.96 3.87
CA GLN A 149 -2.70 9.87 4.17
C GLN A 149 -2.27 10.64 2.92
N HIS A 150 -2.05 9.93 1.79
CA HIS A 150 -1.68 10.53 0.52
C HIS A 150 -2.83 11.31 -0.17
N LEU A 151 -4.09 11.03 0.22
CA LEU A 151 -5.26 11.80 -0.22
C LEU A 151 -5.57 13.01 0.66
N THR A 152 -4.91 13.15 1.82
CA THR A 152 -5.18 14.23 2.77
C THR A 152 -4.02 15.20 2.89
N LEU A 153 -2.80 14.72 2.80
CA LEU A 153 -1.57 15.45 3.02
C LEU A 153 -0.79 15.65 1.73
N PHE A 154 -0.07 16.77 1.61
CA PHE A 154 0.89 17.03 0.54
C PHE A 154 2.10 17.80 1.06
N ALA A 155 3.24 17.60 0.41
CA ALA A 155 4.48 18.30 0.70
C ALA A 155 4.50 19.68 0.01
N PRO A 156 5.22 20.68 0.54
CA PRO A 156 6.03 20.61 1.78
C PRO A 156 5.19 20.82 3.06
N ASP A 157 3.93 21.23 2.95
CA ASP A 157 3.07 21.69 4.06
C ASP A 157 2.98 20.67 5.19
N CYS A 158 2.82 19.38 4.86
CA CYS A 158 2.71 18.32 5.87
C CYS A 158 4.00 18.17 6.68
N TYR A 159 5.15 18.27 6.05
CA TYR A 159 6.44 18.17 6.73
C TYR A 159 6.76 19.41 7.57
N LEU A 160 6.36 20.60 7.10
CA LEU A 160 6.51 21.84 7.87
C LEU A 160 5.62 21.85 9.13
N LYS A 161 4.41 21.28 9.05
CA LYS A 161 3.46 21.27 10.16
C LYS A 161 3.66 20.10 11.12
N LEU A 162 3.97 18.92 10.60
CA LEU A 162 3.96 17.66 11.35
C LEU A 162 5.38 17.08 11.56
N GLY A 163 6.40 17.58 10.88
CA GLY A 163 7.75 17.07 10.97
C GLY A 163 7.81 15.57 10.65
N THR A 164 8.51 14.83 11.49
CA THR A 164 8.68 13.35 11.37
C THR A 164 7.39 12.57 11.52
N TYR A 165 6.32 13.17 12.08
CA TYR A 165 5.01 12.50 12.14
C TYR A 165 4.38 12.30 10.76
N ALA A 166 4.73 13.12 9.76
CA ALA A 166 4.32 12.92 8.37
C ALA A 166 5.25 11.97 7.58
N GLN A 167 6.32 11.46 8.19
CA GLN A 167 7.26 10.56 7.54
C GLN A 167 6.67 9.16 7.40
N MET A 168 6.50 8.70 6.16
CA MET A 168 6.05 7.35 5.79
C MET A 168 6.71 6.90 4.48
N ASN A 169 6.61 5.62 4.14
CA ASN A 169 7.15 5.01 2.93
C ASN A 169 6.05 4.34 2.10
N PRO A 170 5.88 4.73 0.82
CA PRO A 170 6.52 5.82 0.11
C PRO A 170 6.15 7.19 0.70
N PRO A 171 6.96 8.25 0.46
CA PRO A 171 6.74 9.54 1.07
C PRO A 171 5.51 10.27 0.54
N ILE A 172 4.99 11.19 1.34
CA ILE A 172 4.00 12.16 0.90
C ILE A 172 4.65 13.11 -0.10
N ARG A 173 4.03 13.27 -1.27
CA ARG A 173 4.53 14.04 -2.41
C ARG A 173 3.94 15.46 -2.43
N ASP A 174 4.42 16.28 -3.38
CA ASP A 174 3.89 17.61 -3.60
C ASP A 174 2.46 17.61 -4.16
N LYS A 175 1.91 18.82 -4.29
CA LYS A 175 0.53 19.02 -4.71
C LYS A 175 0.22 18.48 -6.12
N THR A 176 1.18 18.43 -7.03
CA THR A 176 1.00 17.90 -8.38
C THR A 176 0.64 16.42 -8.35
N HIS A 177 1.35 15.66 -7.53
CA HIS A 177 1.07 14.24 -7.31
C HIS A 177 -0.25 14.05 -6.56
N TYR A 178 -0.48 14.80 -5.49
CA TYR A 178 -1.73 14.81 -4.74
C TYR A 178 -2.97 15.02 -5.65
N ASP A 179 -2.93 16.02 -6.52
CA ASP A 179 -4.04 16.32 -7.44
C ASP A 179 -4.27 15.13 -8.41
N ARG A 180 -3.19 14.44 -8.83
CA ARG A 180 -3.29 13.27 -9.73
C ARG A 180 -3.85 12.04 -9.01
N LEU A 181 -3.55 11.84 -7.73
CA LEU A 181 -4.18 10.81 -6.91
C LEU A 181 -5.70 11.03 -6.82
N TRP A 182 -6.14 12.27 -6.57
CA TRP A 182 -7.56 12.61 -6.56
C TRP A 182 -8.22 12.46 -7.93
N TYR A 183 -7.50 12.74 -9.01
CA TYR A 183 -7.99 12.45 -10.36
C TYR A 183 -8.23 10.94 -10.54
N ALA A 184 -7.32 10.09 -10.07
CA ALA A 184 -7.49 8.64 -10.12
C ALA A 184 -8.72 8.17 -9.33
N VAL A 185 -8.92 8.67 -8.11
CA VAL A 185 -10.08 8.34 -7.27
C VAL A 185 -11.39 8.74 -7.95
N ARG A 186 -11.50 9.98 -8.45
CA ARG A 186 -12.71 10.47 -9.11
C ARG A 186 -13.07 9.69 -10.38
N ASN A 187 -12.07 9.18 -11.09
CA ASN A 187 -12.26 8.42 -12.33
C ASN A 187 -12.24 6.90 -12.11
N ASN A 188 -12.23 6.43 -10.86
CA ASN A 188 -12.19 5.01 -10.52
C ASN A 188 -11.00 4.26 -11.16
N PHE A 189 -9.84 4.88 -11.23
CA PHE A 189 -8.61 4.23 -11.73
C PHE A 189 -7.98 3.35 -10.67
N ASN A 190 -7.95 3.80 -9.39
CA ASN A 190 -7.51 2.96 -8.28
C ASN A 190 -8.55 1.87 -7.97
N ASP A 191 -8.06 0.76 -7.47
CA ASP A 191 -8.91 -0.38 -7.13
C ASP A 191 -9.36 -0.35 -5.67
N THR A 192 -8.46 0.02 -4.76
CA THR A 192 -8.74 0.05 -3.32
C THR A 192 -8.22 1.31 -2.64
N ILE A 193 -8.69 1.52 -1.41
CA ILE A 193 -8.12 2.43 -0.44
C ILE A 193 -7.66 1.60 0.76
N GLY A 194 -6.35 1.54 0.97
CA GLY A 194 -5.71 0.83 2.08
C GLY A 194 -5.25 1.79 3.17
N SER A 195 -5.17 1.33 4.42
CA SER A 195 -4.78 2.19 5.54
C SER A 195 -3.28 2.38 5.71
N ASP A 196 -2.48 1.44 5.20
CA ASP A 196 -1.04 1.34 5.50
C ASP A 196 -0.73 1.63 6.97
N HIS A 197 -1.48 0.95 7.88
CA HIS A 197 -1.36 1.15 9.32
C HIS A 197 0.00 0.68 9.83
N ALA A 198 0.93 1.61 9.98
CA ALA A 198 2.28 1.37 10.47
C ALA A 198 2.60 2.28 11.68
N PRO A 199 2.00 2.01 12.86
CA PRO A 199 2.17 2.83 14.05
C PRO A 199 3.54 2.62 14.68
N HIS A 200 4.08 3.70 15.24
CA HIS A 200 5.30 3.69 16.04
C HIS A 200 5.05 4.41 17.36
N LEU A 201 5.80 4.03 18.39
CA LEU A 201 5.75 4.72 19.68
C LEU A 201 6.13 6.19 19.50
N LYS A 202 5.45 7.07 20.26
CA LYS A 202 5.70 8.52 20.22
C LYS A 202 7.18 8.83 20.39
N ILE A 203 7.85 8.22 21.37
CA ILE A 203 9.29 8.41 21.66
C ILE A 203 10.18 8.08 20.44
N ASN A 204 9.75 7.19 19.54
CA ASN A 204 10.48 6.88 18.32
C ASN A 204 10.18 7.90 17.22
N LYS A 205 8.92 8.36 17.11
CA LYS A 205 8.54 9.39 16.14
C LYS A 205 9.12 10.76 16.48
N ASP A 206 9.38 11.04 17.75
CA ASP A 206 10.01 12.29 18.24
C ASP A 206 11.52 12.37 17.92
N LYS A 207 12.14 11.28 17.46
CA LYS A 207 13.54 11.30 17.05
C LYS A 207 13.76 12.21 15.85
N GLU A 208 14.92 12.84 15.82
CA GLU A 208 15.36 13.65 14.69
C GLU A 208 15.42 12.81 13.40
N TYR A 209 14.98 13.39 12.27
CA TYR A 209 15.14 12.76 10.97
C TYR A 209 16.64 12.56 10.61
N PRO A 210 17.10 11.42 10.08
CA PRO A 210 16.31 10.27 9.61
C PRO A 210 16.13 9.15 10.65
N ALA A 211 16.48 9.35 11.91
CA ALA A 211 16.40 8.33 12.95
C ALA A 211 14.95 8.02 13.39
N SER A 212 14.00 8.91 13.10
CA SER A 212 12.57 8.63 13.26
C SER A 212 12.14 7.54 12.26
N PRO A 213 11.39 6.51 12.69
CA PRO A 213 10.88 5.49 11.79
C PRO A 213 9.78 6.03 10.87
N SER A 214 9.74 5.54 9.63
CA SER A 214 8.66 5.84 8.69
C SER A 214 7.43 5.01 9.00
N GLY A 215 6.26 5.63 8.97
CA GLY A 215 4.95 5.01 9.19
C GLY A 215 3.98 5.92 9.95
N MET A 216 2.70 5.76 9.63
CA MET A 216 1.61 6.50 10.24
C MET A 216 0.49 5.54 10.69
N PRO A 217 -0.23 5.82 11.78
CA PRO A 217 -1.45 5.09 12.10
C PRO A 217 -2.53 5.37 11.04
N GLY A 218 -3.40 4.39 10.76
CA GLY A 218 -4.41 4.54 9.72
C GLY A 218 -5.66 3.69 9.90
N VAL A 219 -5.58 2.53 10.58
CA VAL A 219 -6.70 1.58 10.63
C VAL A 219 -7.97 2.16 11.26
N GLN A 220 -7.85 2.93 12.34
CA GLN A 220 -8.99 3.56 12.99
C GLN A 220 -9.50 4.79 12.24
N THR A 221 -8.60 5.51 11.55
CA THR A 221 -8.91 6.80 10.93
C THR A 221 -9.28 6.71 9.46
N LEU A 222 -9.07 5.54 8.79
CA LEU A 222 -9.37 5.38 7.37
C LEU A 222 -10.80 5.80 7.05
N MET A 223 -11.79 5.18 7.68
CA MET A 223 -13.20 5.48 7.38
C MET A 223 -13.61 6.91 7.77
N PRO A 224 -13.33 7.42 8.97
CA PRO A 224 -13.64 8.81 9.31
C PRO A 224 -13.03 9.83 8.36
N VAL A 225 -11.76 9.68 7.99
CA VAL A 225 -11.08 10.59 7.05
C VAL A 225 -11.71 10.51 5.66
N MET A 226 -11.98 9.31 5.15
CA MET A 226 -12.59 9.16 3.83
C MET A 226 -14.04 9.63 3.78
N LEU A 227 -14.82 9.46 4.86
CA LEU A 227 -16.16 10.01 4.99
C LEU A 227 -16.15 11.54 5.02
N ASN A 228 -15.16 12.14 5.67
CA ASN A 228 -14.98 13.58 5.60
C ASN A 228 -14.74 14.04 4.15
N HIS A 229 -13.93 13.31 3.38
CA HIS A 229 -13.74 13.60 1.96
C HIS A 229 -15.02 13.38 1.12
N VAL A 230 -15.90 12.44 1.50
CA VAL A 230 -17.23 12.30 0.89
C VAL A 230 -18.07 13.53 1.21
N ASN A 231 -18.09 13.98 2.47
CA ASN A 231 -18.82 15.16 2.91
C ASN A 231 -18.33 16.45 2.21
N ASP A 232 -17.03 16.53 1.95
CA ASP A 232 -16.40 17.61 1.16
C ASP A 232 -16.68 17.50 -0.37
N GLY A 233 -17.43 16.50 -0.81
CA GLY A 233 -17.75 16.27 -2.23
C GLY A 233 -16.58 15.82 -3.11
N LYS A 234 -15.48 15.34 -2.52
CA LYS A 234 -14.29 14.90 -3.26
C LYS A 234 -14.47 13.53 -3.94
N LEU A 235 -15.31 12.68 -3.36
CA LEU A 235 -15.76 11.39 -3.93
C LEU A 235 -17.17 11.08 -3.41
N SER A 236 -17.89 10.20 -4.10
CA SER A 236 -19.21 9.74 -3.65
C SER A 236 -19.10 8.63 -2.60
N LEU A 237 -20.14 8.45 -1.79
CA LEU A 237 -20.24 7.33 -0.85
C LEU A 237 -20.18 5.98 -1.58
N SER A 238 -20.82 5.87 -2.75
CA SER A 238 -20.78 4.67 -3.59
C SER A 238 -19.36 4.33 -4.05
N GLN A 239 -18.56 5.33 -4.44
CA GLN A 239 -17.14 5.12 -4.77
C GLN A 239 -16.36 4.63 -3.55
N LEU A 240 -16.56 5.23 -2.38
CA LEU A 240 -15.89 4.81 -1.16
C LEU A 240 -16.21 3.33 -0.85
N ILE A 241 -17.49 2.94 -0.86
CA ILE A 241 -17.91 1.56 -0.62
C ILE A 241 -17.24 0.60 -1.62
N LYS A 242 -17.20 0.98 -2.89
CA LYS A 242 -16.51 0.19 -3.92
C LYS A 242 -15.04 -0.05 -3.57
N PHE A 243 -14.30 0.99 -3.15
CA PHE A 243 -12.88 0.90 -2.86
C PHE A 243 -12.55 0.18 -1.55
N VAL A 244 -13.43 0.20 -0.55
CA VAL A 244 -13.13 -0.38 0.78
C VAL A 244 -13.89 -1.69 1.07
N CYS A 245 -14.92 -2.02 0.29
CA CYS A 245 -15.72 -3.23 0.48
C CYS A 245 -15.69 -4.16 -0.73
N GLU A 246 -16.18 -3.70 -1.89
CA GLU A 246 -16.41 -4.56 -3.05
C GLU A 246 -15.12 -5.01 -3.73
N ASN A 247 -14.23 -4.08 -4.03
CA ASN A 247 -13.00 -4.38 -4.76
C ASN A 247 -12.02 -5.22 -3.95
N PRO A 248 -11.77 -4.98 -2.64
CA PRO A 248 -10.95 -5.87 -1.82
C PRO A 248 -11.43 -7.32 -1.86
N VAL A 249 -12.74 -7.55 -1.83
CA VAL A 249 -13.30 -8.89 -1.92
C VAL A 249 -12.94 -9.59 -3.23
N LYS A 250 -13.00 -8.86 -4.35
CA LYS A 250 -12.67 -9.39 -5.68
C LYS A 250 -11.16 -9.67 -5.82
N ILE A 251 -10.33 -8.74 -5.34
CA ILE A 251 -8.86 -8.83 -5.45
C ILE A 251 -8.32 -9.99 -4.64
N PHE A 252 -8.75 -10.09 -3.38
CA PHE A 252 -8.24 -11.08 -2.43
C PHE A 252 -9.05 -12.38 -2.39
N GLY A 253 -10.10 -12.48 -3.21
CA GLY A 253 -10.95 -13.69 -3.28
C GLY A 253 -11.70 -13.99 -1.98
N ILE A 254 -12.11 -12.95 -1.24
CA ILE A 254 -12.82 -13.11 0.03
C ILE A 254 -14.24 -13.63 -0.25
N LYS A 255 -14.59 -14.75 0.35
CA LYS A 255 -15.90 -15.38 0.12
C LYS A 255 -16.97 -14.77 1.04
N ASN A 256 -18.19 -14.67 0.51
CA ASN A 256 -19.41 -14.32 1.26
C ASN A 256 -19.37 -12.94 1.96
N LYS A 257 -18.63 -11.96 1.40
CA LYS A 257 -18.49 -10.60 1.93
C LYS A 257 -18.50 -9.54 0.82
N GLY A 258 -18.50 -8.27 1.22
CA GLY A 258 -18.35 -7.11 0.33
C GLY A 258 -19.66 -6.58 -0.26
N PHE A 259 -20.75 -7.30 -0.15
CA PHE A 259 -22.06 -6.91 -0.66
C PHE A 259 -23.15 -7.25 0.35
N ILE A 260 -24.26 -6.51 0.34
CA ILE A 260 -25.47 -6.84 1.08
C ILE A 260 -26.36 -7.68 0.16
N LYS A 261 -26.39 -8.99 0.37
CA LYS A 261 -27.22 -9.95 -0.35
C LYS A 261 -27.71 -11.04 0.60
N GLU A 262 -28.84 -11.67 0.27
CA GLU A 262 -29.27 -12.89 0.96
C GLU A 262 -28.14 -13.94 0.97
N VAL A 263 -28.04 -14.70 2.04
CA VAL A 263 -27.05 -15.75 2.30
C VAL A 263 -25.57 -15.27 2.37
N LEU A 264 -25.29 -13.98 2.31
CA LEU A 264 -23.95 -13.46 2.58
C LEU A 264 -23.76 -13.10 4.06
N MET A 265 -22.54 -13.29 4.54
CA MET A 265 -22.17 -12.89 5.90
C MET A 265 -22.15 -11.36 5.99
N LEU A 266 -23.02 -10.81 6.83
CA LEU A 266 -23.10 -9.39 7.07
C LEU A 266 -22.12 -8.97 8.16
N THR A 267 -21.18 -8.09 7.81
CA THR A 267 -20.36 -7.34 8.76
C THR A 267 -20.69 -5.87 8.56
N LEU A 268 -21.38 -5.27 9.53
CA LEU A 268 -21.77 -3.86 9.49
C LEU A 268 -20.86 -3.03 10.40
N GLN A 269 -20.52 -1.85 9.93
CA GLN A 269 -19.98 -0.78 10.77
C GLN A 269 -21.06 0.28 10.92
N LEU A 270 -21.49 0.51 12.14
CA LEU A 270 -22.37 1.64 12.46
C LEU A 270 -21.51 2.90 12.57
N LEU A 271 -21.83 3.90 11.77
CA LEU A 271 -21.21 5.22 11.81
C LEU A 271 -22.21 6.15 12.47
N ILE A 272 -21.86 6.65 13.65
CA ILE A 272 -22.66 7.60 14.45
C ILE A 272 -22.03 8.98 14.31
#